data_37efdfae43c50a52c59c9c642fce80dc
#
_entry.id   37efdfae43c50a52c59c9c642fce80dc
#
_cell.length_a   1.000
_cell.length_b   1.000
_cell.length_c   1.000
_cell.angle_alpha   90.00
_cell.angle_beta   90.00
_cell.angle_gamma   90.00
#
_symmetry.space_group_name_H-M   'P 1'
#
loop_
_entity.id
_entity.type
_entity.pdbx_description
1 polymer ?
#
loop_
_entity_poly.entity_id
_entity_poly.type
_entity_poly.pdbx_seq_one_letter_code
_entity_poly.pdbx_strand_id
1 'polypeptide(L)'
;KADGGVLYVDEVNLLPDHLVDLLLDVAASGTNLIERDGISHRHSAKFVLIGTMNPEEGELRPQLLDRFGLNVALSGHTAPAERGQIIRRRLDFDSDPQAFCTQWESAQQGLRERCENARSALAGIPLDDAALAQITERCFAAGVDGLRADLVWLRAARAHAAWRAAEAIGEEDIDAVAEFALRHRRREPPSSSPQQPAQSPENAAANPSEGQGQWGDMPAPALATGNRREIPSWPKKP
;
A
#
# COMPACT_ATOMS: atom_id res chain seq x y z
N LYS A 1 -13.26 -15.86 -10.02
CA LYS A 1 -13.22 -16.79 -8.86
C LYS A 1 -13.27 -16.03 -7.53
N ALA A 2 -12.67 -14.80 -7.44
CA ALA A 2 -12.63 -14.00 -6.22
C ALA A 2 -13.87 -13.10 -6.05
N ASP A 3 -14.80 -13.06 -7.02
CA ASP A 3 -15.99 -12.23 -6.94
C ASP A 3 -16.83 -12.55 -5.69
N GLY A 4 -17.16 -11.53 -4.91
CA GLY A 4 -17.83 -11.64 -3.61
C GLY A 4 -16.96 -12.07 -2.44
N GLY A 5 -15.64 -12.29 -2.63
CA GLY A 5 -14.72 -12.82 -1.64
C GLY A 5 -13.51 -11.92 -1.37
N VAL A 6 -12.40 -12.57 -1.03
CA VAL A 6 -11.11 -11.94 -0.71
C VAL A 6 -10.04 -12.45 -1.67
N LEU A 7 -9.23 -11.55 -2.20
CA LEU A 7 -7.99 -11.86 -2.91
C LEU A 7 -6.82 -11.48 -2.01
N TYR A 8 -6.08 -12.49 -1.57
CA TYR A 8 -4.86 -12.31 -0.80
C TYR A 8 -3.65 -12.42 -1.74
N VAL A 9 -2.77 -11.44 -1.66
CA VAL A 9 -1.53 -11.36 -2.43
C VAL A 9 -0.37 -11.21 -1.46
N ASP A 10 0.45 -12.24 -1.37
CA ASP A 10 1.65 -12.21 -0.55
C ASP A 10 2.76 -11.45 -1.28
N GLU A 11 3.53 -10.64 -0.54
CA GLU A 11 4.66 -9.87 -1.08
C GLU A 11 4.28 -9.05 -2.34
N VAL A 12 3.20 -8.27 -2.23
CA VAL A 12 2.67 -7.49 -3.36
C VAL A 12 3.70 -6.53 -3.96
N ASN A 13 4.71 -6.13 -3.18
CA ASN A 13 5.84 -5.30 -3.62
C ASN A 13 6.78 -5.99 -4.61
N LEU A 14 6.76 -7.33 -4.68
CA LEU A 14 7.57 -8.10 -5.64
C LEU A 14 6.85 -8.31 -6.98
N LEU A 15 5.57 -7.99 -7.07
CA LEU A 15 4.86 -8.03 -8.33
C LEU A 15 5.27 -6.86 -9.25
N PRO A 16 5.29 -7.08 -10.58
CA PRO A 16 5.44 -5.99 -11.53
C PRO A 16 4.35 -4.92 -11.34
N ASP A 17 4.73 -3.64 -11.36
CA ASP A 17 3.85 -2.51 -11.11
C ASP A 17 2.54 -2.55 -11.90
N HIS A 18 2.61 -2.94 -13.18
CA HIS A 18 1.42 -3.01 -14.04
C HIS A 18 0.40 -4.07 -13.59
N LEU A 19 0.85 -5.14 -12.92
CA LEU A 19 -0.05 -6.14 -12.33
C LEU A 19 -0.70 -5.61 -11.05
N VAL A 20 0.07 -4.91 -10.22
CA VAL A 20 -0.48 -4.25 -9.02
C VAL A 20 -1.51 -3.20 -9.41
N ASP A 21 -1.20 -2.37 -10.41
CA ASP A 21 -2.12 -1.38 -10.98
C ASP A 21 -3.44 -2.04 -11.44
N LEU A 22 -3.33 -3.10 -12.24
CA LEU A 22 -4.49 -3.83 -12.73
C LEU A 22 -5.36 -4.38 -11.58
N LEU A 23 -4.73 -4.98 -10.56
CA LEU A 23 -5.43 -5.52 -9.40
C LEU A 23 -6.15 -4.42 -8.61
N LEU A 24 -5.49 -3.28 -8.41
CA LEU A 24 -6.06 -2.12 -7.72
C LEU A 24 -7.21 -1.49 -8.50
N ASP A 25 -7.10 -1.39 -9.83
CA ASP A 25 -8.17 -0.90 -10.70
C ASP A 25 -9.41 -1.79 -10.64
N VAL A 26 -9.21 -3.10 -10.73
CA VAL A 26 -10.30 -4.08 -10.64
C VAL A 26 -10.94 -4.07 -9.26
N ALA A 27 -10.13 -4.02 -8.19
CA ALA A 27 -10.65 -3.93 -6.81
C ALA A 27 -11.45 -2.65 -6.57
N ALA A 28 -11.03 -1.51 -7.15
CA ALA A 28 -11.72 -0.24 -7.01
C ALA A 28 -13.01 -0.17 -7.84
N SER A 29 -12.98 -0.66 -9.09
CA SER A 29 -14.13 -0.61 -10.00
C SER A 29 -15.16 -1.72 -9.76
N GLY A 30 -14.74 -2.82 -9.14
CA GLY A 30 -15.53 -4.03 -8.99
C GLY A 30 -15.83 -4.74 -10.32
N THR A 31 -15.05 -4.43 -11.37
CA THR A 31 -15.27 -4.95 -12.70
C THR A 31 -13.93 -5.22 -13.39
N ASN A 32 -13.78 -6.38 -13.98
CA ASN A 32 -12.64 -6.71 -14.82
C ASN A 32 -13.03 -6.55 -16.29
N LEU A 33 -12.25 -5.75 -17.03
CA LEU A 33 -12.39 -5.54 -18.48
C LEU A 33 -11.19 -6.19 -19.17
N ILE A 34 -11.45 -7.12 -20.06
CA ILE A 34 -10.43 -7.80 -20.87
C ILE A 34 -10.67 -7.42 -22.32
N GLU A 35 -9.71 -6.77 -22.93
CA GLU A 35 -9.72 -6.42 -24.36
C GLU A 35 -8.62 -7.21 -25.07
N ARG A 36 -9.03 -8.04 -26.03
CA ARG A 36 -8.11 -8.82 -26.83
C ARG A 36 -8.65 -8.99 -28.25
N ASP A 37 -7.81 -8.73 -29.24
CA ASP A 37 -8.10 -8.93 -30.66
C ASP A 37 -9.42 -8.27 -31.13
N GLY A 38 -9.75 -7.08 -30.58
CA GLY A 38 -10.98 -6.33 -30.89
C GLY A 38 -12.22 -6.86 -30.16
N ILE A 39 -12.08 -7.85 -29.29
CA ILE A 39 -13.17 -8.37 -28.45
C ILE A 39 -12.99 -7.82 -27.03
N SER A 40 -14.03 -7.14 -26.53
CA SER A 40 -14.11 -6.64 -25.15
C SER A 40 -15.03 -7.53 -24.34
N HIS A 41 -14.51 -8.09 -23.24
CA HIS A 41 -15.28 -8.89 -22.29
C HIS A 41 -15.25 -8.26 -20.91
N ARG A 42 -16.42 -7.99 -20.36
CA ARG A 42 -16.58 -7.38 -19.02
C ARG A 42 -17.31 -8.33 -18.08
N HIS A 43 -16.76 -8.51 -16.86
CA HIS A 43 -17.42 -9.31 -15.82
C HIS A 43 -17.24 -8.68 -14.43
N SER A 44 -18.16 -9.03 -13.52
CA SER A 44 -18.07 -8.62 -12.11
C SER A 44 -16.84 -9.22 -11.44
N ALA A 45 -16.16 -8.40 -10.67
CA ALA A 45 -14.98 -8.77 -9.89
C ALA A 45 -14.91 -7.93 -8.61
N LYS A 46 -15.97 -8.00 -7.81
CA LYS A 46 -16.06 -7.32 -6.51
C LYS A 46 -15.38 -8.17 -5.45
N PHE A 47 -14.22 -7.80 -5.00
CA PHE A 47 -13.48 -8.51 -3.95
C PHE A 47 -12.74 -7.53 -3.04
N VAL A 48 -12.39 -7.99 -1.84
CA VAL A 48 -11.44 -7.28 -0.96
C VAL A 48 -10.04 -7.72 -1.32
N LEU A 49 -9.18 -6.76 -1.68
CA LEU A 49 -7.76 -7.01 -1.92
C LEU A 49 -6.99 -6.85 -0.61
N ILE A 50 -6.26 -7.88 -0.22
CA ILE A 50 -5.33 -7.86 0.92
C ILE A 50 -3.94 -8.14 0.36
N GLY A 51 -3.03 -7.18 0.50
CA GLY A 51 -1.62 -7.34 0.13
C GLY A 51 -0.74 -7.32 1.37
N THR A 52 0.24 -8.22 1.46
CA THR A 52 1.33 -8.11 2.41
C THR A 52 2.56 -7.53 1.74
N MET A 53 3.42 -6.90 2.51
CA MET A 53 4.66 -6.33 2.05
C MET A 53 5.71 -6.44 3.14
N ASN A 54 6.93 -6.82 2.75
CA ASN A 54 8.11 -6.69 3.59
C ASN A 54 8.94 -5.50 3.07
N PRO A 55 9.04 -4.38 3.82
CA PRO A 55 9.80 -3.22 3.38
C PRO A 55 11.29 -3.49 3.14
N GLU A 56 11.86 -4.53 3.77
CA GLU A 56 13.27 -4.92 3.57
C GLU A 56 13.54 -5.50 2.16
N GLU A 57 12.51 -6.03 1.51
CA GLU A 57 12.59 -6.63 0.17
C GLU A 57 12.25 -5.65 -0.95
N GLY A 58 11.87 -4.43 -0.59
CA GLY A 58 11.51 -3.36 -1.51
C GLY A 58 10.19 -2.71 -1.12
N GLU A 59 10.00 -1.50 -1.61
CA GLU A 59 8.81 -0.70 -1.36
C GLU A 59 7.95 -0.59 -2.62
N LEU A 60 6.64 -0.57 -2.43
CA LEU A 60 5.73 -0.16 -3.48
C LEU A 60 5.95 1.32 -3.81
N ARG A 61 5.84 1.68 -5.08
CA ARG A 61 5.83 3.08 -5.47
C ARG A 61 4.74 3.84 -4.72
N PRO A 62 4.99 5.07 -4.25
CA PRO A 62 4.03 5.86 -3.48
C PRO A 62 2.65 5.97 -4.14
N GLN A 63 2.63 6.04 -5.48
CA GLN A 63 1.40 6.11 -6.27
C GLN A 63 0.54 4.83 -6.19
N LEU A 64 1.17 3.66 -6.11
CA LEU A 64 0.48 2.38 -5.92
C LEU A 64 0.04 2.23 -4.45
N LEU A 65 0.92 2.59 -3.53
CA LEU A 65 0.65 2.52 -2.10
C LEU A 65 -0.55 3.42 -1.71
N ASP A 66 -0.65 4.64 -2.28
CA ASP A 66 -1.80 5.53 -2.07
C ASP A 66 -3.13 4.91 -2.53
N ARG A 67 -3.11 3.98 -3.48
CA ARG A 67 -4.34 3.33 -3.99
C ARG A 67 -4.88 2.25 -3.05
N PHE A 68 -4.06 1.71 -2.15
CA PHE A 68 -4.56 0.87 -1.05
C PHE A 68 -5.38 1.74 -0.09
N GLY A 69 -6.55 1.25 0.30
CA GLY A 69 -7.44 1.98 1.20
C GLY A 69 -6.83 2.15 2.59
N LEU A 70 -6.48 1.06 3.21
CA LEU A 70 -5.97 1.00 4.59
C LEU A 70 -4.60 0.33 4.61
N ASN A 71 -3.74 0.78 5.51
CA ASN A 71 -2.43 0.20 5.78
C ASN A 71 -2.30 -0.16 7.25
N VAL A 72 -1.83 -1.38 7.52
CA VAL A 72 -1.53 -1.86 8.87
C VAL A 72 -0.06 -2.19 8.95
N ALA A 73 0.69 -1.46 9.78
CA ALA A 73 2.08 -1.82 10.04
C ALA A 73 2.16 -2.70 11.29
N LEU A 74 2.71 -3.88 11.11
CA LEU A 74 3.01 -4.79 12.21
C LEU A 74 4.36 -4.39 12.79
N SER A 75 4.37 -3.91 14.04
CA SER A 75 5.64 -3.63 14.73
C SER A 75 6.29 -4.94 15.13
N GLY A 76 7.59 -5.09 14.84
CA GLY A 76 8.38 -6.25 15.30
C GLY A 76 8.61 -6.29 16.82
N HIS A 77 8.23 -5.23 17.54
CA HIS A 77 8.42 -5.10 18.98
C HIS A 77 7.16 -5.51 19.74
N THR A 78 7.01 -6.82 19.94
CA THR A 78 5.94 -7.39 20.78
C THR A 78 6.43 -7.50 22.21
N ALA A 79 5.63 -7.07 23.19
CA ALA A 79 5.98 -7.18 24.61
C ALA A 79 6.28 -8.66 24.98
N PRO A 80 7.24 -8.93 25.88
CA PRO A 80 7.63 -10.30 26.21
C PRO A 80 6.47 -11.21 26.64
N ALA A 81 5.50 -10.67 27.39
CA ALA A 81 4.33 -11.42 27.83
C ALA A 81 3.43 -11.82 26.66
N GLU A 82 3.19 -10.90 25.73
CA GLU A 82 2.40 -11.15 24.52
C GLU A 82 3.11 -12.12 23.59
N ARG A 83 4.42 -11.96 23.42
CA ARG A 83 5.27 -12.86 22.65
C ARG A 83 5.21 -14.29 23.20
N GLY A 84 5.21 -14.45 24.53
CA GLY A 84 5.02 -15.74 25.20
C GLY A 84 3.66 -16.35 24.91
N GLN A 85 2.58 -15.55 24.86
CA GLN A 85 1.26 -16.03 24.50
C GLN A 85 1.18 -16.49 23.05
N ILE A 86 1.78 -15.75 22.10
CA ILE A 86 1.82 -16.14 20.69
C ILE A 86 2.52 -17.49 20.53
N ILE A 87 3.70 -17.66 21.14
CA ILE A 87 4.44 -18.92 21.09
C ILE A 87 3.63 -20.06 21.67
N ARG A 88 2.99 -19.86 22.83
CA ARG A 88 2.17 -20.88 23.47
C ARG A 88 1.02 -21.31 22.60
N ARG A 89 0.26 -20.37 22.02
CA ARG A 89 -0.83 -20.68 21.08
C ARG A 89 -0.35 -21.44 19.85
N ARG A 90 0.85 -21.13 19.37
CA ARG A 90 1.44 -21.86 18.24
C ARG A 90 1.76 -23.31 18.61
N LEU A 91 2.36 -23.53 19.78
CA LEU A 91 2.67 -24.88 20.28
C LEU A 91 1.39 -25.71 20.54
N ASP A 92 0.35 -25.07 21.10
CA ASP A 92 -0.94 -25.73 21.33
C ASP A 92 -1.57 -26.17 20.01
N PHE A 93 -1.52 -25.32 18.98
CA PHE A 93 -1.98 -25.65 17.64
C PHE A 93 -1.17 -26.79 17.00
N ASP A 94 0.16 -26.75 17.11
CA ASP A 94 1.03 -27.79 16.55
C ASP A 94 0.84 -29.15 17.23
N SER A 95 0.46 -29.14 18.52
CA SER A 95 0.18 -30.36 19.28
C SER A 95 -1.13 -31.02 18.91
N ASP A 96 -2.21 -30.26 18.81
CA ASP A 96 -3.55 -30.76 18.40
C ASP A 96 -4.33 -29.64 17.69
N PRO A 97 -4.20 -29.52 16.35
CA PRO A 97 -4.90 -28.52 15.57
C PRO A 97 -6.41 -28.55 15.71
N GLN A 98 -7.00 -29.75 15.87
CA GLN A 98 -8.43 -29.91 15.93
C GLN A 98 -9.01 -29.46 17.29
N ALA A 99 -8.38 -29.86 18.38
CA ALA A 99 -8.74 -29.38 19.71
C ALA A 99 -8.58 -27.87 19.82
N PHE A 100 -7.49 -27.30 19.28
CA PHE A 100 -7.25 -25.87 19.24
C PHE A 100 -8.36 -25.13 18.47
N CYS A 101 -8.71 -25.60 17.26
CA CYS A 101 -9.81 -25.00 16.49
C CYS A 101 -11.15 -25.06 17.26
N THR A 102 -11.48 -26.19 17.88
CA THR A 102 -12.69 -26.34 18.67
C THR A 102 -12.71 -25.37 19.87
N GLN A 103 -11.59 -25.20 20.56
CA GLN A 103 -11.46 -24.26 21.66
C GLN A 103 -11.78 -22.81 21.25
N TRP A 104 -11.40 -22.41 20.03
CA TRP A 104 -11.58 -21.05 19.51
C TRP A 104 -12.87 -20.86 18.72
N GLU A 105 -13.66 -21.90 18.48
CA GLU A 105 -14.85 -21.85 17.62
C GLU A 105 -15.89 -20.82 18.09
N SER A 106 -16.17 -20.77 19.39
CA SER A 106 -17.11 -19.79 19.95
C SER A 106 -16.63 -18.35 19.77
N ALA A 107 -15.34 -18.08 19.97
CA ALA A 107 -14.78 -16.75 19.76
C ALA A 107 -14.82 -16.34 18.28
N GLN A 108 -14.52 -17.27 17.38
CA GLN A 108 -14.60 -17.08 15.92
C GLN A 108 -16.05 -16.82 15.47
N GLN A 109 -16.99 -17.57 16.03
CA GLN A 109 -18.41 -17.38 15.73
C GLN A 109 -18.90 -16.00 16.20
N GLY A 110 -18.53 -15.56 17.41
CA GLY A 110 -18.85 -14.22 17.91
C GLY A 110 -18.27 -13.09 17.03
N LEU A 111 -17.04 -13.25 16.52
CA LEU A 111 -16.47 -12.31 15.56
C LEU A 111 -17.24 -12.28 14.24
N ARG A 112 -17.64 -13.44 13.73
CA ARG A 112 -18.41 -13.58 12.50
C ARG A 112 -19.77 -12.87 12.62
N GLU A 113 -20.49 -13.14 13.68
CA GLU A 113 -21.77 -12.50 13.98
C GLU A 113 -21.64 -10.98 14.12
N ARG A 114 -20.57 -10.52 14.77
CA ARG A 114 -20.28 -9.07 14.88
C ARG A 114 -19.99 -8.43 13.52
N CYS A 115 -19.25 -9.11 12.63
CA CYS A 115 -19.03 -8.64 11.26
C CYS A 115 -20.33 -8.55 10.47
N GLU A 116 -21.19 -9.58 10.57
CA GLU A 116 -22.47 -9.64 9.85
C GLU A 116 -23.43 -8.54 10.33
N ASN A 117 -23.52 -8.34 11.65
CA ASN A 117 -24.31 -7.27 12.25
C ASN A 117 -23.81 -5.89 11.82
N ALA A 118 -22.49 -5.65 11.87
CA ALA A 118 -21.90 -4.40 11.43
C ALA A 118 -22.16 -4.14 9.93
N ARG A 119 -22.02 -5.17 9.08
CA ARG A 119 -22.33 -5.08 7.66
C ARG A 119 -23.78 -4.71 7.40
N SER A 120 -24.70 -5.27 8.14
CA SER A 120 -26.14 -5.00 8.04
C SER A 120 -26.49 -3.59 8.53
N ALA A 121 -25.88 -3.14 9.61
CA ALA A 121 -26.09 -1.82 10.19
C ALA A 121 -25.45 -0.68 9.37
N LEU A 122 -24.41 -0.98 8.59
CA LEU A 122 -23.59 0.01 7.88
C LEU A 122 -24.42 0.99 7.04
N ALA A 123 -25.45 0.52 6.34
CA ALA A 123 -26.29 1.36 5.49
C ALA A 123 -27.12 2.39 6.30
N GLY A 124 -27.46 2.08 7.54
CA GLY A 124 -28.23 2.93 8.44
C GLY A 124 -27.43 4.06 9.09
N ILE A 125 -26.09 3.96 9.13
CA ILE A 125 -25.26 5.00 9.74
C ILE A 125 -25.12 6.18 8.76
N PRO A 126 -25.54 7.40 9.14
CA PRO A 126 -25.45 8.57 8.26
C PRO A 126 -23.99 8.98 8.02
N LEU A 127 -23.75 9.57 6.86
CA LEU A 127 -22.52 10.32 6.60
C LEU A 127 -22.75 11.75 7.03
N ASP A 128 -22.28 12.08 8.21
CA ASP A 128 -22.49 13.36 8.87
C ASP A 128 -21.49 14.42 8.36
N ASP A 129 -21.99 15.63 8.12
CA ASP A 129 -21.16 16.77 7.70
C ASP A 129 -20.13 17.15 8.79
N ALA A 130 -20.44 16.96 10.07
CA ALA A 130 -19.51 17.22 11.16
C ALA A 130 -18.33 16.23 11.15
N ALA A 131 -18.58 14.95 10.93
CA ALA A 131 -17.54 13.94 10.77
C ALA A 131 -16.69 14.22 9.51
N LEU A 132 -17.34 14.61 8.41
CA LEU A 132 -16.63 14.99 7.18
C LEU A 132 -15.72 16.20 7.42
N ALA A 133 -16.21 17.25 8.08
CA ALA A 133 -15.42 18.46 8.38
C ALA A 133 -14.19 18.14 9.25
N GLN A 134 -14.34 17.32 10.30
CA GLN A 134 -13.23 16.89 11.14
C GLN A 134 -12.17 16.09 10.35
N ILE A 135 -12.61 15.16 9.51
CA ILE A 135 -11.71 14.33 8.72
C ILE A 135 -10.93 15.20 7.70
N THR A 136 -11.61 16.09 6.99
CA THR A 136 -10.96 16.97 6.00
C THR A 136 -9.95 17.93 6.64
N GLU A 137 -10.27 18.49 7.80
CA GLU A 137 -9.33 19.32 8.57
C GLU A 137 -8.08 18.51 8.99
N ARG A 138 -8.27 17.29 9.47
CA ARG A 138 -7.17 16.41 9.90
C ARG A 138 -6.34 15.93 8.70
N CYS A 139 -6.95 15.62 7.55
CA CYS A 139 -6.23 15.30 6.32
C CYS A 139 -5.38 16.48 5.84
N PHE A 140 -5.93 17.69 5.88
CA PHE A 140 -5.20 18.91 5.55
C PHE A 140 -4.02 19.15 6.50
N ALA A 141 -4.23 19.03 7.80
CA ALA A 141 -3.18 19.16 8.82
C ALA A 141 -2.08 18.08 8.66
N ALA A 142 -2.42 16.89 8.19
CA ALA A 142 -1.47 15.81 7.92
C ALA A 142 -0.69 15.97 6.60
N GLY A 143 -0.98 17.01 5.81
CA GLY A 143 -0.33 17.26 4.53
C GLY A 143 -0.58 16.22 3.46
N VAL A 144 -1.77 15.59 3.47
CA VAL A 144 -2.13 14.55 2.52
C VAL A 144 -2.58 15.16 1.19
N ASP A 145 -2.10 14.60 0.08
CA ASP A 145 -2.50 15.03 -1.24
C ASP A 145 -3.80 14.34 -1.71
N GLY A 146 -4.67 15.14 -2.34
CA GLY A 146 -5.91 14.64 -2.94
C GLY A 146 -6.98 14.29 -1.91
N LEU A 147 -8.14 13.80 -2.39
CA LEU A 147 -9.32 13.51 -1.58
C LEU A 147 -9.53 12.03 -1.27
N ARG A 148 -8.59 11.18 -1.68
CA ARG A 148 -8.72 9.72 -1.47
C ARG A 148 -8.65 9.36 0.00
N ALA A 149 -7.75 10.00 0.75
CA ALA A 149 -7.62 9.79 2.18
C ALA A 149 -8.92 10.13 2.92
N ASP A 150 -9.51 11.28 2.62
CA ASP A 150 -10.76 11.75 3.22
C ASP A 150 -11.88 10.73 3.03
N LEU A 151 -12.06 10.26 1.79
CA LEU A 151 -13.08 9.26 1.46
C LEU A 151 -12.84 7.92 2.14
N VAL A 152 -11.58 7.46 2.18
CA VAL A 152 -11.23 6.20 2.82
C VAL A 152 -11.43 6.29 4.32
N TRP A 153 -10.95 7.38 4.93
CA TRP A 153 -11.08 7.59 6.38
C TRP A 153 -12.54 7.70 6.81
N LEU A 154 -13.36 8.47 6.08
CA LEU A 154 -14.79 8.57 6.36
C LEU A 154 -15.50 7.21 6.27
N ARG A 155 -15.20 6.42 5.25
CA ARG A 155 -15.75 5.06 5.09
C ARG A 155 -15.28 4.12 6.19
N ALA A 156 -14.02 4.21 6.59
CA ALA A 156 -13.46 3.41 7.67
C ALA A 156 -14.06 3.79 9.03
N ALA A 157 -14.21 5.08 9.35
CA ALA A 157 -14.86 5.57 10.56
C ALA A 157 -16.32 5.11 10.63
N ARG A 158 -17.05 5.18 9.51
CA ARG A 158 -18.41 4.66 9.42
C ARG A 158 -18.46 3.15 9.67
N ALA A 159 -17.53 2.39 9.12
CA ALA A 159 -17.44 0.95 9.35
C ALA A 159 -17.08 0.63 10.80
N HIS A 160 -16.25 1.44 11.45
CA HIS A 160 -15.92 1.30 12.87
C HIS A 160 -17.12 1.61 13.77
N ALA A 161 -17.91 2.64 13.46
CA ALA A 161 -19.16 2.93 14.16
C ALA A 161 -20.13 1.74 14.06
N ALA A 162 -20.29 1.15 12.86
CA ALA A 162 -21.07 -0.06 12.67
C ALA A 162 -20.55 -1.25 13.50
N TRP A 163 -19.23 -1.41 13.55
CA TRP A 163 -18.55 -2.45 14.32
C TRP A 163 -18.80 -2.33 15.83
N ARG A 164 -18.95 -1.13 16.36
CA ARG A 164 -19.32 -0.87 17.76
C ARG A 164 -20.82 -0.84 18.01
N ALA A 165 -21.65 -1.04 16.98
CA ALA A 165 -23.10 -0.89 17.00
C ALA A 165 -23.57 0.53 17.41
N ALA A 166 -22.85 1.57 16.96
CA ALA A 166 -23.23 2.95 17.13
C ALA A 166 -24.23 3.39 16.04
N GLU A 167 -25.03 4.41 16.35
CA GLU A 167 -26.02 4.96 15.42
C GLU A 167 -25.44 6.05 14.50
N ALA A 168 -24.29 6.64 14.87
CA ALA A 168 -23.61 7.70 14.15
C ALA A 168 -22.09 7.58 14.31
N ILE A 169 -21.35 8.29 13.46
CA ILE A 169 -19.89 8.38 13.53
C ILE A 169 -19.51 9.31 14.67
N GLY A 170 -18.78 8.81 15.66
CA GLY A 170 -18.21 9.60 16.74
C GLY A 170 -16.72 9.92 16.53
N GLU A 171 -16.17 10.81 17.37
CA GLU A 171 -14.74 11.14 17.35
C GLU A 171 -13.87 9.90 17.60
N GLU A 172 -14.30 9.00 18.48
CA GLU A 172 -13.63 7.72 18.74
C GLU A 172 -13.52 6.83 17.49
N ASP A 173 -14.49 6.89 16.57
CA ASP A 173 -14.45 6.13 15.33
C ASP A 173 -13.46 6.72 14.34
N ILE A 174 -13.40 8.06 14.31
CA ILE A 174 -12.44 8.80 13.49
C ILE A 174 -11.03 8.50 13.97
N ASP A 175 -10.78 8.57 15.28
CA ASP A 175 -9.47 8.33 15.88
C ASP A 175 -9.00 6.88 15.72
N ALA A 176 -9.89 5.91 15.94
CA ALA A 176 -9.56 4.49 15.87
C ALA A 176 -9.00 4.04 14.51
N VAL A 177 -9.42 4.69 13.42
CA VAL A 177 -9.01 4.31 12.06
C VAL A 177 -8.05 5.29 11.40
N ALA A 178 -7.69 6.40 12.07
CA ALA A 178 -6.83 7.45 11.53
C ALA A 178 -5.51 6.92 10.98
N GLU A 179 -4.79 6.15 11.79
CA GLU A 179 -3.47 5.63 11.41
C GLU A 179 -3.56 4.65 10.22
N PHE A 180 -4.62 3.87 10.14
CA PHE A 180 -4.80 2.96 9.01
C PHE A 180 -5.01 3.71 7.68
N ALA A 181 -5.67 4.86 7.71
CA ALA A 181 -5.94 5.67 6.54
C ALA A 181 -4.78 6.60 6.16
N LEU A 182 -4.06 7.13 7.15
CA LEU A 182 -3.10 8.22 6.95
C LEU A 182 -1.64 7.78 6.87
N ARG A 183 -1.26 6.68 7.54
CA ARG A 183 0.15 6.30 7.73
C ARG A 183 0.97 6.31 6.43
N HIS A 184 0.44 5.75 5.38
CA HIS A 184 1.11 5.63 4.08
C HIS A 184 0.90 6.81 3.15
N ARG A 185 0.18 7.84 3.60
CA ARG A 185 -0.15 9.04 2.83
C ARG A 185 0.43 10.32 3.41
N ARG A 186 0.86 10.30 4.68
CA ARG A 186 1.53 11.45 5.28
C ARG A 186 2.82 11.72 4.54
N ARG A 187 3.05 12.96 4.16
CA ARG A 187 4.38 13.39 3.76
C ARG A 187 5.24 13.44 5.02
N GLU A 188 6.32 12.68 5.04
CA GLU A 188 7.37 12.95 6.01
C GLU A 188 7.81 14.40 5.80
N PRO A 189 7.85 15.24 6.87
CA PRO A 189 8.46 16.54 6.74
C PRO A 189 9.86 16.32 6.17
N PRO A 190 10.32 17.15 5.20
CA PRO A 190 11.64 16.97 4.64
C PRO A 190 12.62 16.87 5.78
N SER A 191 13.24 15.70 5.90
CA SER A 191 14.27 15.47 6.90
C SER A 191 15.28 16.58 6.68
N SER A 192 15.43 17.44 7.69
CA SER A 192 16.45 18.48 7.70
C SER A 192 17.80 17.77 7.76
N SER A 193 18.23 17.27 6.60
CA SER A 193 19.63 16.92 6.41
C SER A 193 20.41 18.16 6.82
N PRO A 194 21.38 18.08 7.73
CA PRO A 194 22.20 19.21 8.06
C PRO A 194 22.80 19.70 6.73
N GLN A 195 22.40 20.89 6.28
CA GLN A 195 23.07 21.58 5.22
C GLN A 195 24.53 21.66 5.62
N GLN A 196 25.38 20.87 4.97
CA GLN A 196 26.82 21.15 5.01
C GLN A 196 26.99 22.62 4.66
N PRO A 197 27.66 23.41 5.51
CA PRO A 197 27.90 24.80 5.19
C PRO A 197 28.64 24.84 3.84
N ALA A 198 28.06 25.56 2.89
CA ALA A 198 28.68 25.84 1.62
C ALA A 198 30.06 26.43 1.90
N GLN A 199 31.09 25.68 1.59
CA GLN A 199 32.46 26.22 1.56
C GLN A 199 32.49 27.26 0.45
N SER A 200 32.55 28.53 0.87
CA SER A 200 32.84 29.63 -0.01
C SER A 200 34.20 29.42 -0.65
N PRO A 201 34.34 29.51 -1.96
CA PRO A 201 35.66 29.58 -2.55
C PRO A 201 36.27 30.94 -2.30
N GLU A 202 37.25 30.98 -1.41
CA GLU A 202 38.08 32.15 -1.17
C GLU A 202 39.07 32.31 -2.33
N ASN A 203 39.02 33.44 -2.93
CA ASN A 203 40.01 34.15 -3.70
C ASN A 203 41.23 33.42 -4.27
N ALA A 204 41.30 33.34 -5.57
CA ALA A 204 42.58 33.52 -6.27
C ALA A 204 42.41 34.50 -7.44
N ALA A 205 42.95 35.68 -7.23
CA ALA A 205 43.10 36.73 -8.25
C ALA A 205 44.19 36.29 -9.28
N ALA A 206 43.97 36.71 -10.48
CA ALA A 206 44.95 37.27 -11.43
C ALA A 206 44.86 36.73 -12.85
N ASN A 207 44.47 37.58 -13.64
CA ASN A 207 44.92 38.16 -14.92
C ASN A 207 44.39 37.57 -16.23
N PRO A 208 44.09 38.49 -17.17
CA PRO A 208 43.46 38.16 -18.41
C PRO A 208 44.51 37.94 -19.53
N SER A 209 44.29 36.97 -20.39
CA SER A 209 44.88 37.01 -21.73
C SER A 209 43.84 36.53 -22.74
N GLU A 210 43.68 37.38 -23.73
CA GLU A 210 42.89 37.25 -24.94
C GLU A 210 43.19 35.92 -25.69
N GLY A 211 42.15 35.26 -26.20
CA GLY A 211 42.29 34.13 -27.09
C GLY A 211 40.95 33.85 -27.78
N GLN A 212 40.90 34.24 -29.03
CA GLN A 212 39.80 34.13 -29.97
C GLN A 212 39.21 32.74 -30.08
N GLY A 213 37.91 32.67 -30.32
CA GLY A 213 37.14 31.47 -30.49
C GLY A 213 37.48 30.69 -31.76
N GLN A 214 37.33 29.38 -31.66
CA GLN A 214 37.08 28.50 -32.79
C GLN A 214 36.06 27.44 -32.39
N TRP A 215 34.93 27.49 -33.07
CA TRP A 215 33.96 26.43 -33.10
C TRP A 215 34.47 25.34 -34.04
N GLY A 216 34.57 24.11 -33.62
CA GLY A 216 34.83 22.97 -34.47
C GLY A 216 35.22 21.71 -33.71
N ASP A 217 34.49 20.66 -33.98
CA ASP A 217 34.83 19.25 -33.81
C ASP A 217 34.71 18.63 -32.41
N MET A 218 33.50 18.07 -32.15
CA MET A 218 33.34 16.99 -31.20
C MET A 218 33.77 15.67 -31.89
N PRO A 219 34.66 14.87 -31.28
CA PRO A 219 34.98 13.53 -31.82
C PRO A 219 33.80 12.59 -31.61
N ALA A 220 33.48 11.79 -32.62
CA ALA A 220 32.44 10.78 -32.59
C ALA A 220 32.74 9.70 -31.52
N PRO A 221 31.73 9.16 -30.82
CA PRO A 221 31.95 8.09 -29.86
C PRO A 221 32.43 6.82 -30.58
N ALA A 222 33.47 6.20 -30.04
CA ALA A 222 34.01 4.94 -30.50
C ALA A 222 33.00 3.80 -30.32
N LEU A 223 32.57 3.17 -31.39
CA LEU A 223 31.78 1.95 -31.38
C LEU A 223 32.66 0.78 -30.89
N ALA A 224 32.36 0.26 -29.72
CA ALA A 224 32.95 -0.98 -29.23
C ALA A 224 32.40 -2.17 -30.03
N THR A 225 33.28 -2.79 -30.83
CA THR A 225 33.02 -4.06 -31.51
C THR A 225 33.01 -5.19 -30.47
N GLY A 226 31.82 -5.55 -29.99
CA GLY A 226 31.61 -6.68 -29.10
C GLY A 226 31.67 -8.00 -29.88
N ASN A 227 32.53 -8.89 -29.42
CA ASN A 227 32.74 -10.27 -29.88
C ASN A 227 31.39 -11.03 -29.93
N ARG A 228 31.06 -11.55 -31.11
CA ARG A 228 29.98 -12.52 -31.32
C ARG A 228 30.30 -13.80 -30.57
N ARG A 229 29.58 -14.08 -29.48
CA ARG A 229 29.55 -15.42 -28.87
C ARG A 229 28.59 -16.28 -29.67
N GLU A 230 29.07 -17.40 -30.15
CA GLU A 230 28.29 -18.43 -30.83
C GLU A 230 27.23 -19.03 -29.90
N ILE A 231 26.00 -19.10 -30.41
CA ILE A 231 24.86 -19.72 -29.72
C ILE A 231 24.92 -21.24 -29.91
N PRO A 232 24.94 -22.07 -28.85
CA PRO A 232 24.91 -23.51 -29.00
C PRO A 232 23.57 -23.99 -29.59
N SER A 233 23.62 -24.85 -30.59
CA SER A 233 22.47 -25.47 -31.20
C SER A 233 21.87 -26.57 -30.29
N TRP A 234 20.57 -26.51 -30.04
CA TRP A 234 19.82 -27.55 -29.31
C TRP A 234 19.55 -28.76 -30.23
N PRO A 235 19.67 -30.00 -29.72
CA PRO A 235 19.33 -31.19 -30.50
C PRO A 235 17.82 -31.33 -30.66
N LYS A 236 17.37 -31.58 -31.88
CA LYS A 236 15.99 -31.99 -32.19
C LYS A 236 15.70 -33.36 -31.57
N LYS A 237 14.62 -33.46 -30.80
CA LYS A 237 14.07 -34.75 -30.33
C LYS A 237 13.42 -35.52 -31.49
N PRO A 238 13.50 -36.84 -31.45
CA PRO A 238 12.89 -37.72 -32.44
C PRO A 238 11.35 -37.72 -32.41
#